data_b3eb7bba702e85d771436f4ffb12d2a2
#
_entry.id   b3eb7bba702e85d771436f4ffb12d2a2
#
_cell.length_a   1.000
_cell.length_b   1.000
_cell.length_c   1.000
_cell.angle_alpha   90.00
_cell.angle_beta   90.00
_cell.angle_gamma   90.00
#
_symmetry.space_group_name_H-M   'P 1'
#
loop_
_entity.id
_entity.type
_entity.pdbx_description
1 polymer ?
#
loop_
_entity_poly.entity_id
_entity_poly.type
_entity_poly.pdbx_seq_one_letter_code
_entity_poly.pdbx_strand_id
1 'polypeptide(L)'
;YSHYDVEHFRPKKEAKALDGTKRDGYWWLAFDYMNFRVCGNVGNRKKGGWFPLQTGSLQSSYAAPCEESEARYLLDPIDDDDVSLIAFDEEGKVVPVPSASDWEKQRVEETVKRLKLNEHAPLAEERRKVWQRVDGLIEEFHKAKSRCSAGNNPAAKAKLIEVRARMREMTSPTAELSSVARWCLLLRNNSQLSRLIA
;
A
#
# COMPACT_ATOMS: atom_id res chain seq x y z
N TYR A 1 13.10 16.90 -7.17
CA TYR A 1 13.02 15.76 -8.09
C TYR A 1 13.68 14.57 -7.41
N SER A 2 12.90 13.53 -7.09
CA SER A 2 13.48 12.27 -6.62
C SER A 2 14.01 11.52 -7.85
N HIS A 3 15.33 11.32 -7.90
CA HIS A 3 15.90 10.36 -8.83
C HIS A 3 15.44 8.97 -8.43
N TYR A 4 15.07 8.17 -9.40
CA TYR A 4 14.75 6.76 -9.18
C TYR A 4 16.05 5.96 -9.24
N ASP A 5 16.20 5.08 -8.25
CA ASP A 5 17.31 4.13 -8.15
C ASP A 5 16.79 2.71 -8.32
N VAL A 6 17.67 1.80 -8.74
CA VAL A 6 17.41 0.36 -8.65
C VAL A 6 17.90 -0.11 -7.29
N GLU A 7 16.97 -0.59 -6.47
CA GLU A 7 17.23 -1.15 -5.14
C GLU A 7 17.17 -2.66 -5.17
N HIS A 8 18.07 -3.31 -4.42
CA HIS A 8 17.99 -4.74 -4.19
C HIS A 8 17.00 -5.02 -3.05
N PHE A 9 15.89 -5.70 -3.33
CA PHE A 9 14.92 -6.07 -2.32
C PHE A 9 15.59 -6.86 -1.19
N ARG A 10 16.28 -7.95 -1.52
CA ARG A 10 17.19 -8.64 -0.62
C ARG A 10 18.59 -8.03 -0.77
N PRO A 11 19.16 -7.45 0.30
CA PRO A 11 20.40 -6.69 0.20
C PRO A 11 21.59 -7.60 -0.13
N LYS A 12 22.42 -7.19 -1.09
CA LYS A 12 23.51 -8.04 -1.62
C LYS A 12 24.74 -8.18 -0.71
N LYS A 13 25.02 -7.18 0.15
CA LYS A 13 26.26 -7.17 0.96
C LYS A 13 26.03 -7.72 2.36
N GLU A 14 25.11 -7.13 3.10
CA GLU A 14 24.75 -7.50 4.45
C GLU A 14 23.27 -7.32 4.67
N ALA A 15 22.62 -8.20 5.39
CA ALA A 15 21.25 -8.07 5.84
C ALA A 15 21.22 -7.80 7.35
N LYS A 16 20.38 -6.82 7.75
CA LYS A 16 20.26 -6.39 9.15
C LYS A 16 18.93 -6.83 9.74
N ALA A 17 19.00 -7.46 10.89
CA ALA A 17 17.84 -7.81 11.70
C ALA A 17 17.22 -6.57 12.38
N LEU A 18 16.10 -6.75 13.10
CA LEU A 18 15.43 -5.67 13.82
C LEU A 18 16.32 -5.03 14.90
N ASP A 19 17.11 -5.82 15.60
CA ASP A 19 18.06 -5.38 16.63
C ASP A 19 19.36 -4.80 16.08
N GLY A 20 19.50 -4.75 14.74
CA GLY A 20 20.70 -4.28 14.06
C GLY A 20 21.78 -5.33 13.86
N THR A 21 21.59 -6.56 14.36
CA THR A 21 22.51 -7.68 14.10
C THR A 21 22.65 -7.90 12.61
N LYS A 22 23.89 -8.07 12.16
CA LYS A 22 24.21 -8.27 10.75
C LYS A 22 24.40 -9.74 10.44
N ARG A 23 23.93 -10.14 9.29
CA ARG A 23 24.19 -11.44 8.69
C ARG A 23 24.62 -11.26 7.24
N ASP A 24 25.10 -12.32 6.60
CA ASP A 24 25.49 -12.29 5.20
C ASP A 24 24.31 -11.83 4.33
N GLY A 25 24.64 -11.03 3.33
CA GLY A 25 23.67 -10.61 2.31
C GLY A 25 23.46 -11.67 1.24
N TYR A 26 22.56 -11.41 0.37
CA TYR A 26 22.14 -12.28 -0.73
C TYR A 26 22.95 -11.96 -1.99
N TRP A 27 24.28 -12.12 -1.92
CA TRP A 27 25.21 -11.76 -2.99
C TRP A 27 24.93 -12.48 -4.30
N TRP A 28 24.39 -13.71 -4.25
CA TRP A 28 24.01 -14.50 -5.42
C TRP A 28 22.82 -13.91 -6.18
N LEU A 29 22.00 -13.08 -5.53
CA LEU A 29 20.88 -12.35 -6.13
C LEU A 29 21.27 -10.94 -6.62
N ALA A 30 22.58 -10.61 -6.63
CA ALA A 30 23.04 -9.27 -6.96
C ALA A 30 22.73 -8.85 -8.41
N PHE A 31 22.60 -9.81 -9.31
CA PHE A 31 22.27 -9.59 -10.73
C PHE A 31 20.94 -10.25 -11.13
N ASP A 32 20.18 -10.76 -10.18
CA ASP A 32 18.85 -11.28 -10.42
C ASP A 32 17.85 -10.11 -10.53
N TYR A 33 17.25 -9.95 -11.73
CA TYR A 33 16.27 -8.89 -11.96
C TYR A 33 15.01 -9.04 -11.09
N MET A 34 14.65 -10.25 -10.67
CA MET A 34 13.56 -10.49 -9.74
C MET A 34 13.82 -9.90 -8.34
N ASN A 35 15.07 -9.62 -8.03
CA ASN A 35 15.48 -8.94 -6.80
C ASN A 35 15.55 -7.41 -6.93
N PHE A 36 15.22 -6.84 -8.09
CA PHE A 36 15.28 -5.38 -8.32
C PHE A 36 13.93 -4.71 -8.07
N ARG A 37 13.99 -3.56 -7.41
CA ARG A 37 12.81 -2.70 -7.16
C ARG A 37 13.15 -1.26 -7.54
N VAL A 38 12.21 -0.58 -8.17
CA VAL A 38 12.35 0.87 -8.39
C VAL A 38 12.07 1.57 -7.08
N CYS A 39 13.00 2.39 -6.64
CA CYS A 39 12.87 3.11 -5.36
C CYS A 39 13.34 4.57 -5.53
N GLY A 40 12.65 5.50 -4.88
CA GLY A 40 13.18 6.85 -4.74
C GLY A 40 14.45 6.84 -3.88
N ASN A 41 15.45 7.67 -4.23
CA ASN A 41 16.75 7.70 -3.56
C ASN A 41 16.67 7.87 -2.03
N VAL A 42 15.65 8.56 -1.51
CA VAL A 42 15.39 8.72 -0.06
C VAL A 42 14.95 7.40 0.57
N GLY A 43 14.04 6.66 -0.08
CA GLY A 43 13.58 5.34 0.38
C GLY A 43 14.70 4.32 0.38
N ASN A 44 15.51 4.29 -0.70
CA ASN A 44 16.67 3.43 -0.85
C ASN A 44 17.67 3.63 0.30
N ARG A 45 18.04 4.87 0.61
CA ARG A 45 18.95 5.16 1.75
C ARG A 45 18.36 4.75 3.11
N LYS A 46 17.05 4.86 3.31
CA LYS A 46 16.40 4.45 4.55
C LYS A 46 16.39 2.94 4.71
N LYS A 47 16.10 2.20 3.64
CA LYS A 47 16.15 0.74 3.66
C LYS A 47 17.58 0.27 3.92
N GLY A 48 18.53 0.63 3.05
CA GLY A 48 19.91 0.15 3.14
C GLY A 48 19.97 -1.37 3.22
N GLY A 49 20.75 -1.90 4.15
CA GLY A 49 20.84 -3.35 4.42
C GLY A 49 19.72 -3.92 5.30
N TRP A 50 18.68 -3.17 5.65
CA TRP A 50 17.61 -3.64 6.52
C TRP A 50 16.75 -4.69 5.81
N PHE A 51 16.79 -5.91 6.32
CA PHE A 51 16.02 -7.05 5.84
C PHE A 51 15.85 -8.07 6.97
N PRO A 52 15.07 -7.73 8.00
CA PRO A 52 14.88 -8.63 9.14
C PRO A 52 13.97 -9.79 8.76
N LEU A 53 14.26 -10.93 9.36
CA LEU A 53 13.41 -12.12 9.32
C LEU A 53 12.82 -12.34 10.72
N GLN A 54 11.67 -12.98 10.77
CA GLN A 54 11.04 -13.43 12.00
C GLN A 54 11.97 -14.40 12.74
N THR A 55 11.98 -14.35 14.06
CA THR A 55 12.75 -15.30 14.88
C THR A 55 12.34 -16.74 14.55
N GLY A 56 13.33 -17.58 14.26
CA GLY A 56 13.09 -18.96 13.85
C GLY A 56 12.76 -19.16 12.36
N SER A 57 12.72 -18.09 11.57
CA SER A 57 12.59 -18.21 10.12
C SER A 57 13.75 -18.95 9.50
N LEU A 58 13.47 -19.71 8.43
CA LEU A 58 14.51 -20.16 7.53
C LEU A 58 15.27 -18.94 6.98
N GLN A 59 16.54 -19.10 6.74
CA GLN A 59 17.38 -18.11 6.08
C GLN A 59 17.96 -18.71 4.81
N SER A 60 17.66 -18.09 3.68
CA SER A 60 18.20 -18.50 2.40
C SER A 60 19.72 -18.27 2.31
N SER A 61 20.40 -19.19 1.64
CA SER A 61 21.82 -19.10 1.33
C SER A 61 22.07 -19.60 -0.09
N TYR A 62 23.25 -19.28 -0.63
CA TYR A 62 23.65 -19.79 -1.95
C TYR A 62 23.63 -21.33 -2.04
N ALA A 63 24.03 -22.01 -0.97
CA ALA A 63 24.08 -23.47 -0.92
C ALA A 63 22.70 -24.12 -0.67
N ALA A 64 21.78 -23.39 -0.06
CA ALA A 64 20.42 -23.83 0.26
C ALA A 64 19.42 -22.69 0.00
N PRO A 65 19.08 -22.43 -1.26
CA PRO A 65 18.15 -21.35 -1.61
C PRO A 65 16.75 -21.68 -1.11
N CYS A 66 16.13 -20.75 -0.38
CA CYS A 66 14.78 -20.88 0.18
C CYS A 66 14.10 -19.52 0.37
N GLU A 67 14.35 -18.58 -0.55
CA GLU A 67 13.89 -17.19 -0.49
C GLU A 67 12.38 -17.08 -0.26
N GLU A 68 11.61 -17.95 -0.89
CA GLU A 68 10.14 -17.98 -0.77
C GLU A 68 9.65 -18.42 0.62
N SER A 69 10.49 -19.13 1.37
CA SER A 69 10.16 -19.65 2.70
C SER A 69 10.62 -18.73 3.84
N GLU A 70 11.27 -17.61 3.51
CA GLU A 70 11.71 -16.65 4.51
C GLU A 70 10.52 -15.84 5.06
N ALA A 71 10.30 -15.89 6.37
CA ALA A 71 9.33 -15.03 7.05
C ALA A 71 9.90 -13.61 7.22
N ARG A 72 9.87 -12.82 6.14
CA ARG A 72 10.42 -11.47 6.06
C ARG A 72 9.48 -10.42 6.66
N TYR A 73 10.02 -9.42 7.35
CA TYR A 73 9.26 -8.24 7.80
C TYR A 73 8.98 -7.28 6.65
N LEU A 74 9.99 -7.01 5.79
CA LEU A 74 9.84 -6.04 4.71
C LEU A 74 8.79 -6.49 3.70
N LEU A 75 7.81 -5.65 3.47
CA LEU A 75 6.83 -5.85 2.40
C LEU A 75 7.45 -5.60 1.04
N ASP A 76 7.13 -6.46 0.09
CA ASP A 76 7.56 -6.33 -1.29
C ASP A 76 6.50 -5.56 -2.11
N PRO A 77 6.85 -4.43 -2.73
CA PRO A 77 5.88 -3.61 -3.46
C PRO A 77 5.37 -4.23 -4.77
N ILE A 78 5.92 -5.35 -5.21
CA ILE A 78 5.47 -6.09 -6.40
C ILE A 78 4.83 -7.44 -6.08
N ASP A 79 4.73 -7.78 -4.80
CA ASP A 79 4.02 -8.98 -4.32
C ASP A 79 2.59 -8.55 -3.96
N ASP A 80 1.61 -9.06 -4.70
CA ASP A 80 0.21 -8.70 -4.52
C ASP A 80 -0.31 -9.04 -3.12
N ASP A 81 0.17 -10.13 -2.51
CA ASP A 81 -0.18 -10.53 -1.15
C ASP A 81 0.33 -9.49 -0.13
N ASP A 82 1.58 -9.05 -0.28
CA ASP A 82 2.17 -8.01 0.56
C ASP A 82 1.49 -6.66 0.39
N VAL A 83 1.19 -6.26 -0.85
CA VAL A 83 0.47 -5.01 -1.15
C VAL A 83 -0.95 -5.04 -0.58
N SER A 84 -1.60 -6.21 -0.56
CA SER A 84 -2.95 -6.37 -0.01
C SER A 84 -3.04 -6.16 1.51
N LEU A 85 -1.91 -6.22 2.24
CA LEU A 85 -1.84 -5.96 3.68
C LEU A 85 -1.94 -4.48 4.05
N ILE A 86 -1.84 -3.58 3.05
CA ILE A 86 -1.79 -2.13 3.27
C ILE A 86 -3.16 -1.51 3.08
N ALA A 87 -3.60 -0.75 4.07
CA ALA A 87 -4.74 0.15 4.04
C ALA A 87 -4.30 1.60 4.23
N PHE A 88 -5.27 2.51 4.10
CA PHE A 88 -5.08 3.93 4.38
C PHE A 88 -6.19 4.42 5.31
N ASP A 89 -5.85 5.33 6.21
CA ASP A 89 -6.80 6.03 7.06
C ASP A 89 -7.21 7.41 6.50
N GLU A 90 -8.10 8.09 7.21
CA GLU A 90 -8.62 9.41 6.83
C GLU A 90 -7.57 10.53 6.86
N GLU A 91 -6.47 10.31 7.56
CA GLU A 91 -5.33 11.22 7.61
C GLU A 91 -4.31 10.95 6.47
N GLY A 92 -4.59 9.96 5.61
CA GLY A 92 -3.72 9.53 4.52
C GLY A 92 -2.52 8.72 4.98
N LYS A 93 -2.55 8.20 6.21
CA LYS A 93 -1.50 7.34 6.72
C LYS A 93 -1.66 5.92 6.22
N VAL A 94 -0.54 5.25 6.00
CA VAL A 94 -0.47 3.81 5.74
C VAL A 94 -0.69 3.08 7.05
N VAL A 95 -1.64 2.15 7.07
CA VAL A 95 -1.99 1.31 8.21
C VAL A 95 -2.19 -0.14 7.76
N PRO A 96 -2.12 -1.13 8.66
CA PRO A 96 -2.50 -2.51 8.32
C PRO A 96 -3.97 -2.62 7.97
N VAL A 97 -4.32 -3.55 7.08
CA VAL A 97 -5.73 -3.87 6.82
C VAL A 97 -6.41 -4.39 8.09
N PRO A 98 -7.71 -4.11 8.31
CA PRO A 98 -8.43 -4.54 9.53
C PRO A 98 -8.42 -6.06 9.75
N SER A 99 -8.35 -6.85 8.68
CA SER A 99 -8.33 -8.31 8.71
C SER A 99 -6.94 -8.92 8.93
N ALA A 100 -5.89 -8.11 8.98
CA ALA A 100 -4.52 -8.60 9.12
C ALA A 100 -4.33 -9.35 10.45
N SER A 101 -3.63 -10.48 10.38
CA SER A 101 -3.12 -11.21 11.55
C SER A 101 -2.08 -10.37 12.30
N ASP A 102 -1.73 -10.77 13.51
CA ASP A 102 -0.72 -10.04 14.30
C ASP A 102 0.66 -10.01 13.62
N TRP A 103 1.01 -11.07 12.89
CA TRP A 103 2.24 -11.12 12.10
C TRP A 103 2.21 -10.12 10.93
N GLU A 104 1.13 -10.11 10.18
CA GLU A 104 0.95 -9.18 9.06
C GLU A 104 0.94 -7.72 9.52
N LYS A 105 0.29 -7.42 10.66
CA LYS A 105 0.34 -6.08 11.27
C LYS A 105 1.78 -5.67 11.59
N GLN A 106 2.55 -6.54 12.24
CA GLN A 106 3.96 -6.27 12.53
C GLN A 106 4.77 -6.00 11.26
N ARG A 107 4.54 -6.76 10.18
CA ARG A 107 5.20 -6.53 8.89
C ARG A 107 4.90 -5.14 8.34
N VAL A 108 3.63 -4.75 8.32
CA VAL A 108 3.22 -3.41 7.86
C VAL A 108 3.84 -2.33 8.72
N GLU A 109 3.70 -2.41 10.04
CA GLU A 109 4.19 -1.42 10.99
C GLU A 109 5.73 -1.23 10.89
N GLU A 110 6.49 -2.32 10.87
CA GLU A 110 7.95 -2.24 10.73
C GLU A 110 8.38 -1.71 9.37
N THR A 111 7.69 -2.07 8.29
CA THR A 111 7.95 -1.51 6.96
C THR A 111 7.64 0.00 6.93
N VAL A 112 6.48 0.41 7.43
CA VAL A 112 6.08 1.83 7.52
C VAL A 112 7.08 2.64 8.32
N LYS A 113 7.46 2.15 9.49
CA LYS A 113 8.43 2.77 10.39
C LYS A 113 9.81 2.88 9.72
N ARG A 114 10.30 1.80 9.12
CA ARG A 114 11.64 1.77 8.50
C ARG A 114 11.74 2.67 7.28
N LEU A 115 10.76 2.60 6.40
CA LEU A 115 10.74 3.40 5.19
C LEU A 115 10.18 4.82 5.41
N LYS A 116 9.67 5.09 6.61
CA LYS A 116 9.08 6.38 7.00
C LYS A 116 7.92 6.80 6.08
N LEU A 117 7.06 5.85 5.72
CA LEU A 117 6.01 6.06 4.73
C LEU A 117 4.97 7.09 5.17
N ASN A 118 4.82 7.31 6.48
CA ASN A 118 3.92 8.29 7.07
C ASN A 118 4.62 9.62 7.45
N GLU A 119 5.95 9.71 7.32
CA GLU A 119 6.70 10.90 7.65
C GLU A 119 6.97 11.82 6.44
N HIS A 120 6.59 11.41 5.23
CA HIS A 120 6.72 12.23 4.02
C HIS A 120 5.51 13.16 3.90
N ALA A 121 5.58 14.31 4.56
CA ALA A 121 4.46 15.23 4.69
C ALA A 121 3.74 15.58 3.37
N PRO A 122 4.43 15.88 2.23
CA PRO A 122 3.74 16.16 0.98
C PRO A 122 2.90 14.97 0.48
N LEU A 123 3.41 13.74 0.58
CA LEU A 123 2.68 12.56 0.13
C LEU A 123 1.50 12.22 1.05
N ALA A 124 1.67 12.36 2.36
CA ALA A 124 0.58 12.18 3.32
C ALA A 124 -0.55 13.19 3.06
N GLU A 125 -0.19 14.44 2.77
CA GLU A 125 -1.15 15.49 2.42
C GLU A 125 -1.92 15.19 1.11
N GLU A 126 -1.23 14.70 0.06
CA GLU A 126 -1.92 14.31 -1.19
C GLU A 126 -2.84 13.11 -0.97
N ARG A 127 -2.45 12.12 -0.16
CA ARG A 127 -3.32 11.01 0.23
C ARG A 127 -4.56 11.51 0.98
N ARG A 128 -4.38 12.42 1.93
CA ARG A 128 -5.48 13.02 2.69
C ARG A 128 -6.45 13.78 1.77
N LYS A 129 -5.95 14.54 0.80
CA LYS A 129 -6.79 15.24 -0.19
C LYS A 129 -7.60 14.27 -1.04
N VAL A 130 -6.99 13.16 -1.50
CA VAL A 130 -7.71 12.10 -2.23
C VAL A 130 -8.82 11.52 -1.36
N TRP A 131 -8.53 11.19 -0.10
CA TRP A 131 -9.51 10.68 0.85
C TRP A 131 -10.70 11.64 1.00
N GLN A 132 -10.45 12.91 1.30
CA GLN A 132 -11.48 13.94 1.46
C GLN A 132 -12.33 14.13 0.20
N ARG A 133 -11.70 14.07 -0.97
CA ARG A 133 -12.44 14.17 -2.25
C ARG A 133 -13.39 13.00 -2.44
N VAL A 134 -12.95 11.77 -2.15
CA VAL A 134 -13.81 10.58 -2.23
C VAL A 134 -14.92 10.64 -1.18
N ASP A 135 -14.62 11.05 0.03
CA ASP A 135 -15.60 11.20 1.11
C ASP A 135 -16.71 12.20 0.73
N GLY A 136 -16.35 13.34 0.15
CA GLY A 136 -17.31 14.29 -0.43
C GLY A 136 -18.18 13.67 -1.52
N LEU A 137 -17.61 12.84 -2.41
CA LEU A 137 -18.37 12.11 -3.42
C LEU A 137 -19.34 11.09 -2.81
N ILE A 138 -18.97 10.45 -1.71
CA ILE A 138 -19.85 9.53 -0.97
C ILE A 138 -21.07 10.29 -0.43
N GLU A 139 -20.87 11.48 0.15
CA GLU A 139 -21.98 12.31 0.59
C GLU A 139 -22.90 12.74 -0.56
N GLU A 140 -22.32 13.18 -1.69
CA GLU A 140 -23.08 13.53 -2.90
C GLU A 140 -23.90 12.32 -3.41
N PHE A 141 -23.30 11.12 -3.40
CA PHE A 141 -23.95 9.87 -3.76
C PHE A 141 -25.19 9.61 -2.88
N HIS A 142 -25.04 9.70 -1.55
CA HIS A 142 -26.15 9.47 -0.63
C HIS A 142 -27.27 10.50 -0.80
N LYS A 143 -26.93 11.79 -0.97
CA LYS A 143 -27.88 12.87 -1.24
C LYS A 143 -28.65 12.64 -2.55
N ALA A 144 -27.94 12.29 -3.64
CA ALA A 144 -28.55 12.01 -4.94
C ALA A 144 -29.45 10.76 -4.87
N LYS A 145 -28.99 9.69 -4.23
CA LYS A 145 -29.75 8.46 -4.05
C LYS A 145 -31.04 8.68 -3.27
N SER A 146 -31.01 9.41 -2.16
CA SER A 146 -32.19 9.76 -1.37
C SER A 146 -33.22 10.51 -2.19
N ARG A 147 -32.78 11.50 -3.00
CA ARG A 147 -33.67 12.25 -3.90
C ARG A 147 -34.27 11.39 -5.01
N CYS A 148 -33.54 10.41 -5.53
CA CYS A 148 -34.08 9.44 -6.47
C CYS A 148 -35.17 8.55 -5.87
N SER A 149 -35.00 8.16 -4.60
CA SER A 149 -35.96 7.30 -3.88
C SER A 149 -37.24 8.06 -3.47
N ALA A 150 -37.17 9.37 -3.32
CA ALA A 150 -38.30 10.22 -2.97
C ALA A 150 -39.25 10.52 -4.13
N GLY A 151 -38.88 10.18 -5.38
CA GLY A 151 -39.70 10.38 -6.58
C GLY A 151 -38.92 10.33 -7.89
N ASN A 152 -39.64 10.51 -9.01
CA ASN A 152 -38.98 10.54 -10.32
C ASN A 152 -38.29 11.90 -10.56
N ASN A 153 -37.02 11.99 -10.11
CA ASN A 153 -36.22 13.19 -10.26
C ASN A 153 -35.08 12.98 -11.30
N PRO A 154 -35.25 13.44 -12.56
CA PRO A 154 -34.23 13.25 -13.60
C PRO A 154 -32.87 13.86 -13.23
N ALA A 155 -32.86 15.04 -12.59
CA ALA A 155 -31.63 15.71 -12.18
C ALA A 155 -30.88 14.91 -11.11
N ALA A 156 -31.58 14.30 -10.15
CA ALA A 156 -30.98 13.43 -9.15
C ALA A 156 -30.41 12.15 -9.79
N LYS A 157 -31.10 11.59 -10.80
CA LYS A 157 -30.58 10.42 -11.57
C LYS A 157 -29.31 10.78 -12.33
N ALA A 158 -29.28 11.90 -13.02
CA ALA A 158 -28.09 12.39 -13.73
C ALA A 158 -26.92 12.60 -12.76
N LYS A 159 -27.17 13.23 -11.62
CA LYS A 159 -26.13 13.43 -10.58
C LYS A 159 -25.61 12.12 -10.02
N LEU A 160 -26.46 11.12 -9.80
CA LEU A 160 -26.06 9.81 -9.32
C LEU A 160 -25.12 9.09 -10.31
N ILE A 161 -25.39 9.21 -11.60
CA ILE A 161 -24.55 8.67 -12.68
C ILE A 161 -23.18 9.37 -12.69
N GLU A 162 -23.19 10.71 -12.66
CA GLU A 162 -21.95 11.53 -12.63
C GLU A 162 -21.05 11.14 -11.44
N VAL A 163 -21.61 11.12 -10.22
CA VAL A 163 -20.84 10.82 -9.01
C VAL A 163 -20.24 9.41 -9.06
N ARG A 164 -21.01 8.42 -9.54
CA ARG A 164 -20.48 7.06 -9.73
C ARG A 164 -19.33 7.01 -10.75
N ALA A 165 -19.44 7.73 -11.83
CA ALA A 165 -18.38 7.80 -12.84
C ALA A 165 -17.10 8.39 -12.26
N ARG A 166 -17.18 9.49 -11.51
CA ARG A 166 -16.04 10.11 -10.82
C ARG A 166 -15.39 9.17 -9.80
N MET A 167 -16.19 8.45 -9.00
CA MET A 167 -15.64 7.46 -8.05
C MET A 167 -14.88 6.34 -8.79
N ARG A 168 -15.43 5.82 -9.91
CA ARG A 168 -14.76 4.80 -10.73
C ARG A 168 -13.45 5.31 -11.32
N GLU A 169 -13.43 6.54 -11.80
CA GLU A 169 -12.21 7.18 -12.30
C GLU A 169 -11.13 7.21 -11.21
N MET A 170 -11.47 7.69 -10.02
CA MET A 170 -10.51 7.79 -8.90
C MET A 170 -10.04 6.42 -8.37
N THR A 171 -10.83 5.36 -8.54
CA THR A 171 -10.46 4.00 -8.11
C THR A 171 -9.86 3.14 -9.22
N SER A 172 -9.74 3.68 -10.43
CA SER A 172 -9.08 2.99 -11.55
C SER A 172 -7.64 2.61 -11.19
N PRO A 173 -7.15 1.43 -11.61
CA PRO A 173 -5.76 1.02 -11.37
C PRO A 173 -4.71 2.02 -11.90
N THR A 174 -5.07 2.81 -12.90
CA THR A 174 -4.20 3.83 -13.50
C THR A 174 -4.30 5.20 -12.84
N ALA A 175 -5.25 5.40 -11.93
CA ALA A 175 -5.40 6.68 -11.23
C ALA A 175 -4.34 6.82 -10.13
N GLU A 176 -3.80 8.03 -10.01
CA GLU A 176 -2.86 8.35 -8.93
C GLU A 176 -3.52 8.16 -7.56
N LEU A 177 -2.81 7.50 -6.64
CA LEU A 177 -3.28 7.18 -5.29
C LEU A 177 -4.63 6.43 -5.26
N SER A 178 -4.94 5.65 -6.29
CA SER A 178 -6.19 4.88 -6.39
C SER A 178 -6.43 3.95 -5.20
N SER A 179 -5.39 3.40 -4.59
CA SER A 179 -5.49 2.57 -3.38
C SER A 179 -6.10 3.35 -2.21
N VAL A 180 -5.76 4.63 -2.04
CA VAL A 180 -6.37 5.51 -1.02
C VAL A 180 -7.86 5.69 -1.29
N ALA A 181 -8.23 5.97 -2.55
CA ALA A 181 -9.61 6.12 -2.96
C ALA A 181 -10.43 4.84 -2.72
N ARG A 182 -9.86 3.68 -3.05
CA ARG A 182 -10.47 2.37 -2.81
C ARG A 182 -10.70 2.12 -1.32
N TRP A 183 -9.72 2.39 -0.47
CA TRP A 183 -9.85 2.20 0.97
C TRP A 183 -10.88 3.12 1.60
N CYS A 184 -10.99 4.37 1.16
CA CYS A 184 -12.08 5.28 1.57
C CYS A 184 -13.46 4.69 1.27
N LEU A 185 -13.67 4.05 0.11
CA LEU A 185 -14.93 3.39 -0.23
C LEU A 185 -15.18 2.11 0.58
N LEU A 186 -14.14 1.29 0.78
CA LEU A 186 -14.24 0.01 1.51
C LEU A 186 -14.63 0.20 2.97
N LEU A 187 -14.03 1.17 3.65
CA LEU A 187 -14.30 1.44 5.07
C LEU A 187 -15.71 1.95 5.35
N ARG A 188 -16.44 2.43 4.34
CA ARG A 188 -17.85 2.81 4.49
C ARG A 188 -18.81 1.62 4.54
N ASN A 189 -18.30 0.39 4.38
CA ASN A 189 -19.05 -0.87 4.47
C ASN A 189 -20.41 -0.86 3.75
N ASN A 190 -20.44 -0.27 2.54
CA ASN A 190 -21.65 -0.11 1.74
C ASN A 190 -21.53 -0.94 0.47
N SER A 191 -22.35 -1.99 0.35
CA SER A 191 -22.32 -2.92 -0.78
C SER A 191 -22.46 -2.28 -2.16
N GLN A 192 -23.10 -1.11 -2.26
CA GLN A 192 -23.21 -0.38 -3.52
C GLN A 192 -21.93 0.39 -3.86
N LEU A 193 -21.22 0.88 -2.85
CA LEU A 193 -19.92 1.54 -3.03
C LEU A 193 -18.84 0.49 -3.34
N SER A 194 -18.85 -0.64 -2.66
CA SER A 194 -17.90 -1.74 -2.90
C SER A 194 -17.98 -2.27 -4.34
N ARG A 195 -19.16 -2.27 -4.97
CA ARG A 195 -19.33 -2.64 -6.39
C ARG A 195 -18.71 -1.65 -7.38
N LEU A 196 -18.29 -0.48 -6.95
CA LEU A 196 -17.61 0.49 -7.83
C LEU A 196 -16.13 0.17 -8.01
N ILE A 197 -15.57 -0.67 -7.16
CA ILE A 197 -14.15 -1.03 -7.11
C ILE A 197 -13.90 -2.53 -7.40
N ALA A 198 -14.95 -3.33 -7.53
CA ALA A 198 -14.93 -4.68 -8.06
C ALA A 198 -14.89 -4.61 -9.61
#